data_74757e393967d5ed61b54e89534920a1
#
_entry.id   74757e393967d5ed61b54e89534920a1
#
_cell.length_a   1.000
_cell.length_b   1.000
_cell.length_c   1.000
_cell.angle_alpha   90.00
_cell.angle_beta   90.00
_cell.angle_gamma   90.00
#
_symmetry.space_group_name_H-M   'P 1'
#
loop_
_entity.id
_entity.type
_entity.pdbx_description
1 polymer ?
#
loop_
_entity_poly.entity_id
_entity_poly.type
_entity_poly.pdbx_seq_one_letter_code
_entity_poly.pdbx_strand_id
1 'polypeptide(L)'
;MSAAKPTKQDDRAGAEEAPARGRGRPRSEEANQAILDATLKMLGTHGVAGMTIEGVAATAGVGKTTIYRRWPTKTDLIRAAISDIVPRGDPPDTGSMAGDMAALAETQRERLAGPKLAGIVPRLLAESMSDPELHRDYVDRVITPFRDLLRLFIERGIERGELRPDLEVEALVDLLHSIPVYKILMSRGDPASLEQVPWAYLPLLAPGIINSSSEAPKSARPRSSGSSPATRARSAPGAPPSTSGRGRTRG
;
A
#
# COMPACT_ATOMS: atom_id res chain seq x y z
N MET A 1 -58.67 -55.79 41.24
CA MET A 1 -57.77 -54.90 42.02
C MET A 1 -56.61 -54.55 41.04
N SER A 2 -56.76 -53.39 40.45
CA SER A 2 -55.86 -52.96 39.35
C SER A 2 -54.96 -51.87 39.93
N ALA A 3 -53.60 -52.05 39.84
CA ALA A 3 -52.63 -51.08 40.27
C ALA A 3 -52.17 -50.21 39.06
N ALA A 4 -52.39 -48.95 39.24
CA ALA A 4 -52.01 -47.94 38.24
C ALA A 4 -50.50 -47.70 38.21
N LYS A 5 -49.95 -47.59 36.99
CA LYS A 5 -48.53 -47.24 36.67
C LYS A 5 -48.41 -45.72 36.56
N PRO A 6 -47.36 -45.08 37.13
CA PRO A 6 -47.20 -43.63 36.93
C PRO A 6 -46.54 -43.32 35.58
N THR A 7 -47.02 -42.27 34.96
CA THR A 7 -46.61 -41.67 33.71
C THR A 7 -45.28 -40.94 33.88
N LYS A 8 -44.33 -41.22 32.99
CA LYS A 8 -43.01 -40.60 32.90
C LYS A 8 -43.14 -39.28 32.14
N GLN A 9 -42.82 -38.19 32.79
CA GLN A 9 -42.81 -36.83 32.28
C GLN A 9 -41.59 -36.62 31.40
N ASP A 10 -41.80 -36.29 30.12
CA ASP A 10 -40.75 -35.96 29.16
C ASP A 10 -40.31 -34.51 29.40
N ASP A 11 -39.13 -34.34 30.00
CA ASP A 11 -38.36 -33.07 30.00
C ASP A 11 -37.55 -33.00 28.70
N ARG A 12 -38.10 -32.37 27.67
CA ARG A 12 -37.35 -31.89 26.55
C ARG A 12 -36.84 -30.48 26.86
N ALA A 13 -35.67 -30.40 27.50
CA ALA A 13 -34.88 -29.18 27.57
C ALA A 13 -34.31 -28.86 26.20
N GLY A 14 -34.54 -27.63 25.76
CA GLY A 14 -34.10 -27.13 24.45
C GLY A 14 -32.57 -27.18 24.29
N ALA A 15 -32.14 -27.85 23.27
CA ALA A 15 -30.78 -27.71 22.76
C ALA A 15 -30.71 -26.40 21.97
N GLU A 16 -30.11 -25.40 22.53
CA GLU A 16 -29.73 -24.15 21.89
C GLU A 16 -28.70 -24.47 20.80
N GLU A 17 -29.11 -24.37 19.55
CA GLU A 17 -28.29 -24.59 18.36
C GLU A 17 -27.27 -23.46 18.27
N ALA A 18 -26.02 -23.70 18.66
CA ALA A 18 -24.92 -22.78 18.52
C ALA A 18 -24.67 -22.50 17.03
N PRO A 19 -24.51 -21.23 16.60
CA PRO A 19 -24.33 -20.89 15.20
C PRO A 19 -23.06 -21.53 14.64
N ALA A 20 -23.19 -22.27 13.57
CA ALA A 20 -22.11 -22.91 12.84
C ALA A 20 -21.07 -21.87 12.43
N ARG A 21 -19.94 -21.82 13.11
CA ARG A 21 -18.77 -21.01 12.76
C ARG A 21 -18.29 -21.45 11.39
N GLY A 22 -18.39 -20.56 10.41
CA GLY A 22 -17.93 -20.75 9.04
C GLY A 22 -16.45 -21.11 8.94
N ARG A 23 -16.14 -22.40 8.92
CA ARG A 23 -14.78 -23.00 8.95
C ARG A 23 -14.00 -22.92 7.65
N GLY A 24 -14.49 -22.22 6.60
CA GLY A 24 -13.90 -22.30 5.26
C GLY A 24 -13.31 -21.01 4.68
N ARG A 25 -13.75 -19.84 5.10
CA ARG A 25 -13.42 -18.58 4.44
C ARG A 25 -12.01 -18.00 4.74
N PRO A 26 -11.54 -17.87 6.00
CA PRO A 26 -10.23 -17.26 6.29
C PRO A 26 -9.05 -18.05 5.74
N ARG A 27 -8.96 -19.36 5.99
CA ARG A 27 -7.87 -20.23 5.48
C ARG A 27 -7.78 -20.29 3.96
N SER A 28 -8.92 -20.13 3.27
CA SER A 28 -8.96 -20.12 1.81
C SER A 28 -8.39 -18.84 1.22
N GLU A 29 -8.60 -17.70 1.87
CA GLU A 29 -8.07 -16.40 1.45
C GLU A 29 -6.57 -16.28 1.77
N GLU A 30 -6.14 -16.70 2.94
CA GLU A 30 -4.71 -16.77 3.32
C GLU A 30 -3.91 -17.65 2.35
N ALA A 31 -4.42 -18.85 2.03
CA ALA A 31 -3.78 -19.73 1.07
C ALA A 31 -3.76 -19.12 -0.35
N ASN A 32 -4.80 -18.35 -0.71
CA ASN A 32 -4.87 -17.64 -1.98
C ASN A 32 -3.77 -16.58 -2.06
N GLN A 33 -3.65 -15.73 -1.04
CA GLN A 33 -2.64 -14.69 -0.98
C GLN A 33 -1.23 -15.30 -0.98
N ALA A 34 -0.99 -16.36 -0.20
CA ALA A 34 0.30 -17.05 -0.20
C ALA A 34 0.71 -17.59 -1.57
N ILE A 35 -0.26 -18.09 -2.37
CA ILE A 35 -0.01 -18.55 -3.74
C ILE A 35 0.33 -17.37 -4.66
N LEU A 36 -0.40 -16.26 -4.60
CA LEU A 36 -0.15 -15.08 -5.41
C LEU A 36 1.22 -14.46 -5.07
N ASP A 37 1.55 -14.33 -3.78
CA ASP A 37 2.85 -13.85 -3.31
C ASP A 37 4.01 -14.75 -3.78
N ALA A 38 3.84 -16.07 -3.68
CA ALA A 38 4.82 -17.04 -4.16
C ALA A 38 5.01 -16.95 -5.68
N THR A 39 3.91 -16.71 -6.42
CA THR A 39 3.93 -16.50 -7.87
C THR A 39 4.71 -15.26 -8.23
N LEU A 40 4.41 -14.12 -7.59
CA LEU A 40 5.13 -12.87 -7.80
C LEU A 40 6.63 -13.03 -7.48
N LYS A 41 6.96 -13.70 -6.37
CA LYS A 41 8.36 -14.01 -6.00
C LYS A 41 9.06 -14.83 -7.08
N MET A 42 8.42 -15.87 -7.61
CA MET A 42 8.97 -16.71 -8.65
C MET A 42 9.15 -15.95 -9.98
N LEU A 43 8.19 -15.10 -10.34
CA LEU A 43 8.31 -14.20 -11.50
C LEU A 43 9.50 -13.26 -11.36
N GLY A 44 9.68 -12.62 -10.19
CA GLY A 44 10.80 -11.72 -9.94
C GLY A 44 12.17 -12.39 -9.97
N THR A 45 12.26 -13.66 -9.56
CA THR A 45 13.54 -14.39 -9.49
C THR A 45 13.88 -15.18 -10.75
N HIS A 46 12.88 -15.82 -11.37
CA HIS A 46 13.09 -16.78 -12.46
C HIS A 46 12.45 -16.35 -13.78
N GLY A 47 11.61 -15.29 -13.77
CA GLY A 47 10.82 -14.84 -14.91
C GLY A 47 9.67 -15.78 -15.26
N VAL A 48 8.93 -15.43 -16.32
CA VAL A 48 7.80 -16.22 -16.81
C VAL A 48 8.26 -17.60 -17.27
N ALA A 49 9.35 -17.68 -18.02
CA ALA A 49 9.86 -18.95 -18.53
C ALA A 49 10.32 -19.90 -17.41
N GLY A 50 11.05 -19.39 -16.42
CA GLY A 50 11.60 -20.18 -15.32
C GLY A 50 10.63 -20.47 -14.16
N MET A 51 9.49 -19.83 -14.12
CA MET A 51 8.46 -20.11 -13.11
C MET A 51 7.78 -21.45 -13.37
N THR A 52 7.66 -22.28 -12.34
CA THR A 52 6.93 -23.56 -12.38
C THR A 52 5.84 -23.60 -11.31
N ILE A 53 4.73 -24.31 -11.59
CA ILE A 53 3.65 -24.49 -10.60
C ILE A 53 4.14 -25.25 -9.38
N GLU A 54 5.10 -26.19 -9.57
CA GLU A 54 5.76 -26.91 -8.49
C GLU A 54 6.53 -25.97 -7.56
N GLY A 55 7.29 -25.05 -8.14
CA GLY A 55 8.05 -24.04 -7.38
C GLY A 55 7.13 -23.09 -6.59
N VAL A 56 6.03 -22.66 -7.22
CA VAL A 56 5.00 -21.85 -6.54
C VAL A 56 4.37 -22.64 -5.39
N ALA A 57 3.95 -23.88 -5.63
CA ALA A 57 3.31 -24.73 -4.62
C ALA A 57 4.25 -24.97 -3.41
N ALA A 58 5.52 -25.27 -3.66
CA ALA A 58 6.53 -25.45 -2.61
C ALA A 58 6.76 -24.13 -1.82
N THR A 59 6.85 -23.00 -2.52
CA THR A 59 7.06 -21.69 -1.90
C THR A 59 5.86 -21.24 -1.06
N ALA A 60 4.64 -21.51 -1.53
CA ALA A 60 3.39 -21.17 -0.83
C ALA A 60 3.00 -22.18 0.26
N GLY A 61 3.68 -23.33 0.36
CA GLY A 61 3.34 -24.39 1.31
C GLY A 61 2.01 -25.07 1.03
N VAL A 62 1.60 -25.19 -0.26
CA VAL A 62 0.34 -25.80 -0.67
C VAL A 62 0.55 -26.94 -1.67
N GLY A 63 -0.46 -27.79 -1.83
CA GLY A 63 -0.45 -28.80 -2.88
C GLY A 63 -0.77 -28.20 -4.26
N LYS A 64 -0.16 -28.73 -5.34
CA LYS A 64 -0.43 -28.33 -6.74
C LYS A 64 -1.92 -28.36 -7.09
N THR A 65 -2.65 -29.34 -6.60
CA THR A 65 -4.10 -29.46 -6.80
C THR A 65 -4.86 -28.25 -6.29
N THR A 66 -4.39 -27.60 -5.21
CA THR A 66 -4.99 -26.39 -4.67
C THR A 66 -4.82 -25.22 -5.65
N ILE A 67 -3.70 -25.13 -6.34
CA ILE A 67 -3.44 -24.12 -7.36
C ILE A 67 -4.31 -24.37 -8.59
N TYR A 68 -4.23 -25.57 -9.19
CA TYR A 68 -4.96 -25.89 -10.42
C TYR A 68 -6.49 -25.80 -10.29
N ARG A 69 -7.02 -26.02 -9.08
CA ARG A 69 -8.46 -25.87 -8.84
C ARG A 69 -8.93 -24.40 -9.01
N ARG A 70 -8.04 -23.42 -8.79
CA ARG A 70 -8.34 -21.99 -8.88
C ARG A 70 -7.86 -21.36 -10.17
N TRP A 71 -6.71 -21.79 -10.62
CA TRP A 71 -6.04 -21.31 -11.84
C TRP A 71 -5.68 -22.52 -12.70
N PRO A 72 -6.52 -22.82 -13.70
CA PRO A 72 -6.33 -24.01 -14.55
C PRO A 72 -5.00 -24.00 -15.31
N THR A 73 -4.50 -22.81 -15.67
CA THR A 73 -3.24 -22.67 -16.40
C THR A 73 -2.22 -21.81 -15.64
N LYS A 74 -0.96 -21.96 -16.01
CA LYS A 74 0.13 -21.10 -15.53
C LYS A 74 -0.13 -19.62 -15.87
N THR A 75 -0.68 -19.34 -17.04
CA THR A 75 -1.03 -17.99 -17.50
C THR A 75 -2.13 -17.38 -16.62
N ASP A 76 -3.17 -18.14 -16.26
CA ASP A 76 -4.23 -17.65 -15.37
C ASP A 76 -3.67 -17.29 -13.98
N LEU A 77 -2.74 -18.10 -13.47
CA LEU A 77 -2.08 -17.81 -12.20
C LEU A 77 -1.21 -16.54 -12.30
N ILE A 78 -0.46 -16.36 -13.38
CA ILE A 78 0.34 -15.16 -13.62
C ILE A 78 -0.56 -13.93 -13.71
N ARG A 79 -1.64 -14.00 -14.48
CA ARG A 79 -2.63 -12.90 -14.59
C ARG A 79 -3.21 -12.50 -13.24
N ALA A 80 -3.59 -13.49 -12.44
CA ALA A 80 -4.12 -13.25 -11.10
C ALA A 80 -3.06 -12.58 -10.18
N ALA A 81 -1.82 -13.07 -10.22
CA ALA A 81 -0.74 -12.52 -9.42
C ALA A 81 -0.37 -11.09 -9.83
N ILE A 82 -0.32 -10.80 -11.14
CA ILE A 82 -0.08 -9.46 -11.67
C ILE A 82 -1.21 -8.51 -11.24
N SER A 83 -2.48 -8.94 -11.36
CA SER A 83 -3.62 -8.14 -10.91
C SER A 83 -3.61 -7.85 -9.40
N ASP A 84 -2.93 -8.68 -8.60
CA ASP A 84 -2.79 -8.48 -7.16
C ASP A 84 -1.78 -7.39 -6.79
N ILE A 85 -1.00 -6.88 -7.74
CA ILE A 85 -0.08 -5.74 -7.54
C ILE A 85 -0.87 -4.46 -7.29
N VAL A 86 -2.01 -4.30 -7.97
CA VAL A 86 -2.86 -3.12 -7.85
C VAL A 86 -3.60 -3.11 -6.51
N PRO A 87 -3.72 -1.97 -5.83
CA PRO A 87 -4.51 -1.85 -4.61
C PRO A 87 -5.95 -2.31 -4.82
N ARG A 88 -6.48 -3.04 -3.84
CA ARG A 88 -7.88 -3.47 -3.82
C ARG A 88 -8.66 -2.62 -2.83
N GLY A 89 -9.92 -2.41 -3.09
CA GLY A 89 -10.82 -1.63 -2.26
C GLY A 89 -11.11 -0.25 -2.84
N ASP A 90 -11.86 0.53 -2.08
CA ASP A 90 -12.22 1.87 -2.51
C ASP A 90 -10.99 2.79 -2.51
N PRO A 91 -10.84 3.65 -3.53
CA PRO A 91 -9.79 4.65 -3.58
C PRO A 91 -9.85 5.57 -2.35
N PRO A 92 -8.71 5.90 -1.74
CA PRO A 92 -8.69 6.85 -0.62
C PRO A 92 -9.39 8.17 -0.98
N ASP A 93 -10.09 8.72 0.01
CA ASP A 93 -10.75 10.03 -0.08
C ASP A 93 -10.54 10.78 1.25
N THR A 94 -9.36 11.37 1.38
CA THR A 94 -8.91 12.04 2.62
C THR A 94 -9.30 13.51 2.70
N GLY A 95 -9.93 14.01 1.64
CA GLY A 95 -10.29 15.41 1.51
C GLY A 95 -9.22 16.29 0.84
N SER A 96 -8.09 15.73 0.43
CA SER A 96 -7.08 16.42 -0.36
C SER A 96 -6.31 15.46 -1.29
N MET A 97 -5.89 15.94 -2.46
CA MET A 97 -5.08 15.16 -3.38
C MET A 97 -3.78 14.65 -2.74
N ALA A 98 -3.11 15.52 -1.97
CA ALA A 98 -1.89 15.12 -1.27
C ALA A 98 -2.14 14.02 -0.25
N GLY A 99 -3.26 14.08 0.48
CA GLY A 99 -3.69 13.05 1.43
C GLY A 99 -4.05 11.73 0.72
N ASP A 100 -4.79 11.80 -0.39
CA ASP A 100 -5.18 10.62 -1.18
C ASP A 100 -3.95 9.90 -1.75
N MET A 101 -2.98 10.67 -2.27
CA MET A 101 -1.71 10.14 -2.73
C MET A 101 -0.88 9.53 -1.59
N ALA A 102 -0.86 10.16 -0.39
CA ALA A 102 -0.16 9.64 0.77
C ALA A 102 -0.74 8.31 1.24
N ALA A 103 -2.04 8.21 1.31
CA ALA A 103 -2.74 6.98 1.70
C ALA A 103 -2.50 5.86 0.68
N LEU A 104 -2.50 6.17 -0.62
CA LEU A 104 -2.14 5.22 -1.66
C LEU A 104 -0.69 4.73 -1.50
N ALA A 105 0.26 5.66 -1.31
CA ALA A 105 1.67 5.33 -1.15
C ALA A 105 1.91 4.46 0.09
N GLU A 106 1.24 4.73 1.20
CA GLU A 106 1.35 3.90 2.41
C GLU A 106 0.80 2.49 2.19
N THR A 107 -0.37 2.38 1.58
CA THR A 107 -0.94 1.08 1.20
C THR A 107 0.01 0.29 0.29
N GLN A 108 0.62 0.96 -0.69
CA GLN A 108 1.60 0.34 -1.56
C GLN A 108 2.88 -0.03 -0.82
N ARG A 109 3.39 0.84 0.07
CA ARG A 109 4.56 0.56 0.88
C ARG A 109 4.37 -0.70 1.73
N GLU A 110 3.24 -0.86 2.39
CA GLU A 110 2.92 -2.04 3.18
C GLU A 110 2.87 -3.31 2.33
N ARG A 111 2.28 -3.24 1.15
CA ARG A 111 2.17 -4.36 0.21
C ARG A 111 3.50 -4.67 -0.49
N LEU A 112 4.28 -3.64 -0.80
CA LEU A 112 5.55 -3.71 -1.52
C LEU A 112 6.77 -3.82 -0.59
N ALA A 113 6.62 -3.60 0.72
CA ALA A 113 7.70 -3.62 1.72
C ALA A 113 8.41 -4.98 1.87
N GLY A 114 7.90 -6.01 1.20
CA GLY A 114 8.68 -7.23 1.00
C GLY A 114 9.72 -7.04 -0.12
N PRO A 115 10.92 -7.65 -0.01
CA PRO A 115 11.96 -7.59 -1.06
C PRO A 115 11.52 -8.17 -2.41
N LYS A 116 10.23 -8.44 -2.56
CA LYS A 116 9.63 -9.28 -3.58
C LYS A 116 9.16 -8.52 -4.80
N LEU A 117 8.62 -7.30 -4.65
CA LEU A 117 7.94 -6.62 -5.76
C LEU A 117 8.80 -5.59 -6.49
N ALA A 118 9.72 -4.93 -5.82
CA ALA A 118 10.61 -3.98 -6.48
C ALA A 118 11.45 -4.63 -7.59
N GLY A 119 11.85 -5.91 -7.39
CA GLY A 119 12.52 -6.71 -8.42
C GLY A 119 11.61 -7.26 -9.52
N ILE A 120 10.30 -7.37 -9.26
CA ILE A 120 9.33 -7.94 -10.22
C ILE A 120 9.01 -6.96 -11.34
N VAL A 121 8.75 -5.70 -11.02
CA VAL A 121 8.34 -4.68 -12.00
C VAL A 121 9.34 -4.53 -13.15
N PRO A 122 10.66 -4.34 -12.92
CA PRO A 122 11.63 -4.26 -13.99
C PRO A 122 11.67 -5.50 -14.86
N ARG A 123 11.59 -6.68 -14.23
CA ARG A 123 11.64 -7.94 -14.96
C ARG A 123 10.39 -8.19 -15.77
N LEU A 124 9.22 -7.97 -15.17
CA LEU A 124 7.94 -8.11 -15.85
C LEU A 124 7.82 -7.16 -17.04
N LEU A 125 8.27 -5.92 -16.86
CA LEU A 125 8.33 -4.94 -17.93
C LEU A 125 9.27 -5.41 -19.05
N ALA A 126 10.48 -5.86 -18.73
CA ALA A 126 11.43 -6.34 -19.73
C ALA A 126 10.90 -7.56 -20.51
N GLU A 127 10.27 -8.52 -19.83
CA GLU A 127 9.67 -9.70 -20.47
C GLU A 127 8.45 -9.33 -21.31
N SER A 128 7.63 -8.37 -20.85
CA SER A 128 6.47 -7.88 -21.59
C SER A 128 6.84 -7.19 -22.90
N MET A 129 8.02 -6.57 -23.00
CA MET A 129 8.49 -5.96 -24.26
C MET A 129 8.75 -7.00 -25.36
N SER A 130 8.94 -8.27 -25.00
CA SER A 130 9.20 -9.36 -25.96
C SER A 130 7.98 -10.28 -26.16
N ASP A 131 6.94 -10.14 -25.34
CA ASP A 131 5.71 -10.94 -25.38
C ASP A 131 4.49 -10.02 -25.45
N PRO A 132 3.83 -9.90 -26.66
CA PRO A 132 2.70 -9.01 -26.83
C PRO A 132 1.46 -9.36 -25.99
N GLU A 133 1.26 -10.64 -25.62
CA GLU A 133 0.16 -11.05 -24.76
C GLU A 133 0.43 -10.64 -23.31
N LEU A 134 1.63 -10.91 -22.82
CA LEU A 134 2.07 -10.47 -21.50
C LEU A 134 2.08 -8.94 -21.38
N HIS A 135 2.50 -8.25 -22.44
CA HIS A 135 2.45 -6.78 -22.49
C HIS A 135 1.02 -6.25 -22.31
N ARG A 136 0.08 -6.81 -23.03
CA ARG A 136 -1.34 -6.43 -22.94
C ARG A 136 -1.87 -6.70 -21.53
N ASP A 137 -1.61 -7.91 -21.00
CA ASP A 137 -2.01 -8.25 -19.63
C ASP A 137 -1.40 -7.30 -18.59
N TYR A 138 -0.15 -6.89 -18.76
CA TYR A 138 0.51 -5.95 -17.85
C TYR A 138 -0.09 -4.55 -17.94
N VAL A 139 -0.33 -4.05 -19.14
CA VAL A 139 -0.98 -2.75 -19.34
C VAL A 139 -2.38 -2.75 -18.75
N ASP A 140 -3.23 -3.71 -19.11
CA ASP A 140 -4.64 -3.74 -18.71
C ASP A 140 -4.82 -3.98 -17.21
N ARG A 141 -3.92 -4.76 -16.58
CA ARG A 141 -4.11 -5.22 -15.19
C ARG A 141 -3.29 -4.45 -14.17
N VAL A 142 -2.26 -3.72 -14.60
CA VAL A 142 -1.38 -2.96 -13.70
C VAL A 142 -1.36 -1.48 -14.07
N ILE A 143 -0.96 -1.17 -15.30
CA ILE A 143 -0.74 0.22 -15.71
C ILE A 143 -2.06 1.00 -15.71
N THR A 144 -3.06 0.52 -16.43
CA THR A 144 -4.36 1.21 -16.57
C THR A 144 -5.04 1.45 -15.22
N PRO A 145 -5.18 0.46 -14.30
CA PRO A 145 -5.79 0.71 -12.99
C PRO A 145 -5.03 1.73 -12.13
N PHE A 146 -3.71 1.75 -12.17
CA PHE A 146 -2.94 2.79 -11.47
C PHE A 146 -3.15 4.17 -12.09
N ARG A 147 -3.20 4.27 -13.41
CA ARG A 147 -3.49 5.51 -14.12
C ARG A 147 -4.88 6.03 -13.77
N ASP A 148 -5.87 5.14 -13.71
CA ASP A 148 -7.25 5.49 -13.34
C ASP A 148 -7.34 6.04 -11.91
N LEU A 149 -6.59 5.46 -10.96
CA LEU A 149 -6.47 6.00 -9.60
C LEU A 149 -5.86 7.41 -9.59
N LEU A 150 -4.77 7.61 -10.32
CA LEU A 150 -4.13 8.93 -10.40
C LEU A 150 -5.05 9.96 -11.05
N ARG A 151 -5.74 9.59 -12.13
CA ARG A 151 -6.73 10.44 -12.79
C ARG A 151 -7.83 10.86 -11.81
N LEU A 152 -8.40 9.90 -11.08
CA LEU A 152 -9.43 10.17 -10.07
C LEU A 152 -8.94 11.17 -9.01
N PHE A 153 -7.72 11.05 -8.51
CA PHE A 153 -7.17 11.97 -7.51
C PHE A 153 -6.94 13.38 -8.08
N ILE A 154 -6.48 13.46 -9.33
CA ILE A 154 -6.30 14.73 -10.03
C ILE A 154 -7.65 15.42 -10.25
N GLU A 155 -8.65 14.70 -10.77
CA GLU A 155 -9.99 15.21 -11.01
C GLU A 155 -10.64 15.73 -9.72
N ARG A 156 -10.56 14.95 -8.63
CA ARG A 156 -11.00 15.39 -7.29
C ARG A 156 -10.25 16.64 -6.81
N GLY A 157 -8.94 16.72 -7.07
CA GLY A 157 -8.14 17.90 -6.75
C GLY A 157 -8.58 19.14 -7.53
N ILE A 158 -8.96 18.99 -8.78
CA ILE A 158 -9.54 20.07 -9.60
C ILE A 158 -10.92 20.48 -9.05
N GLU A 159 -11.81 19.52 -8.78
CA GLU A 159 -13.14 19.77 -8.23
C GLU A 159 -13.10 20.49 -6.87
N ARG A 160 -12.13 20.15 -6.02
CA ARG A 160 -11.90 20.82 -4.73
C ARG A 160 -11.21 22.17 -4.84
N GLY A 161 -10.77 22.57 -6.04
CA GLY A 161 -10.03 23.81 -6.28
C GLY A 161 -8.57 23.78 -5.80
N GLU A 162 -8.04 22.62 -5.45
CA GLU A 162 -6.63 22.44 -5.09
C GLU A 162 -5.71 22.60 -6.30
N LEU A 163 -6.17 22.09 -7.45
CA LEU A 163 -5.45 22.11 -8.72
C LEU A 163 -6.09 23.11 -9.68
N ARG A 164 -5.30 23.59 -10.64
CA ARG A 164 -5.78 24.45 -11.70
C ARG A 164 -6.79 23.71 -12.59
N PRO A 165 -7.89 24.33 -13.00
CA PRO A 165 -8.92 23.68 -13.85
C PRO A 165 -8.50 23.48 -15.31
N ASP A 166 -7.42 24.15 -15.76
CA ASP A 166 -6.90 24.11 -17.12
C ASP A 166 -5.74 23.11 -17.30
N LEU A 167 -5.56 22.17 -16.33
CA LEU A 167 -4.53 21.16 -16.42
C LEU A 167 -4.87 20.09 -17.47
N GLU A 168 -3.87 19.70 -18.25
CA GLU A 168 -3.92 18.50 -19.07
C GLU A 168 -3.80 17.27 -18.16
N VAL A 169 -4.95 16.70 -17.76
CA VAL A 169 -5.03 15.62 -16.76
C VAL A 169 -4.18 14.43 -17.17
N GLU A 170 -4.26 13.98 -18.43
CA GLU A 170 -3.51 12.81 -18.88
C GLU A 170 -1.99 13.03 -18.85
N ALA A 171 -1.52 14.24 -19.20
CA ALA A 171 -0.11 14.57 -19.10
C ALA A 171 0.38 14.52 -17.63
N LEU A 172 -0.44 14.98 -16.69
CA LEU A 172 -0.11 14.90 -15.27
C LEU A 172 -0.15 13.45 -14.75
N VAL A 173 -1.11 12.64 -15.21
CA VAL A 173 -1.16 11.19 -14.95
C VAL A 173 0.11 10.51 -15.44
N ASP A 174 0.54 10.78 -16.69
CA ASP A 174 1.77 10.22 -17.26
C ASP A 174 2.99 10.59 -16.41
N LEU A 175 3.11 11.84 -16.03
CA LEU A 175 4.22 12.34 -15.22
C LEU A 175 4.27 11.65 -13.86
N LEU A 176 3.15 11.61 -13.13
CA LEU A 176 3.08 11.03 -11.80
C LEU A 176 3.28 9.50 -11.82
N HIS A 177 2.80 8.83 -12.87
CA HIS A 177 2.99 7.40 -13.04
C HIS A 177 4.44 7.05 -13.44
N SER A 178 5.09 7.86 -14.27
CA SER A 178 6.44 7.57 -14.78
C SER A 178 7.53 7.65 -13.71
N ILE A 179 7.40 8.54 -12.72
CA ILE A 179 8.44 8.75 -11.69
C ILE A 179 8.73 7.49 -10.88
N PRO A 180 7.74 6.79 -10.28
CA PRO A 180 7.97 5.53 -9.59
C PRO A 180 8.60 4.46 -10.48
N VAL A 181 8.09 4.32 -11.70
CA VAL A 181 8.61 3.35 -12.68
C VAL A 181 10.07 3.62 -13.00
N TYR A 182 10.43 4.88 -13.29
CA TYR A 182 11.81 5.30 -13.53
C TYR A 182 12.71 4.95 -12.33
N LYS A 183 12.28 5.28 -11.11
CA LYS A 183 13.04 4.99 -9.89
C LYS A 183 13.28 3.50 -9.70
N ILE A 184 12.25 2.68 -9.86
CA ILE A 184 12.34 1.22 -9.79
C ILE A 184 13.34 0.67 -10.82
N LEU A 185 13.27 1.16 -12.06
CA LEU A 185 14.17 0.73 -13.14
C LEU A 185 15.62 1.11 -12.83
N MET A 186 15.87 2.36 -12.42
CA MET A 186 17.22 2.86 -12.16
C MET A 186 17.87 2.26 -10.91
N SER A 187 17.08 1.92 -9.90
CA SER A 187 17.55 1.26 -8.66
C SER A 187 17.70 -0.25 -8.78
N ARG A 188 17.46 -0.83 -9.95
CA ARG A 188 17.40 -2.29 -10.16
C ARG A 188 16.40 -2.99 -9.23
N GLY A 189 15.32 -2.29 -8.87
CA GLY A 189 14.29 -2.84 -7.99
C GLY A 189 14.60 -2.75 -6.51
N ASP A 190 15.48 -1.86 -6.07
CA ASP A 190 15.67 -1.58 -4.65
C ASP A 190 14.41 -0.95 -4.06
N PRO A 191 13.75 -1.59 -3.07
CA PRO A 191 12.54 -1.08 -2.44
C PRO A 191 12.72 0.32 -1.83
N ALA A 192 13.90 0.62 -1.27
CA ALA A 192 14.21 1.92 -0.68
C ALA A 192 14.07 3.08 -1.68
N SER A 193 14.20 2.78 -2.97
CA SER A 193 14.00 3.78 -4.04
C SER A 193 12.56 4.29 -4.12
N LEU A 194 11.58 3.54 -3.60
CA LEU A 194 10.17 3.89 -3.61
C LEU A 194 9.75 4.72 -2.38
N GLU A 195 10.51 4.69 -1.29
CA GLU A 195 10.16 5.39 -0.06
C GLU A 195 10.05 6.91 -0.21
N GLN A 196 10.77 7.48 -1.19
CA GLN A 196 10.85 8.93 -1.41
C GLN A 196 10.07 9.43 -2.63
N VAL A 197 9.40 8.54 -3.36
CA VAL A 197 9.03 8.80 -4.74
C VAL A 197 7.91 9.81 -4.98
N PRO A 198 6.77 9.83 -4.31
CA PRO A 198 5.73 10.77 -4.74
C PRO A 198 5.95 12.19 -4.23
N TRP A 199 6.48 12.35 -3.03
CA TRP A 199 6.42 13.60 -2.27
C TRP A 199 7.57 14.54 -2.56
N ALA A 200 8.74 14.01 -2.93
CA ALA A 200 9.91 14.83 -3.26
C ALA A 200 9.71 15.66 -4.53
N TYR A 201 8.84 15.22 -5.44
CA TYR A 201 8.61 15.88 -6.73
C TYR A 201 7.40 16.80 -6.75
N LEU A 202 6.40 16.57 -5.88
CA LEU A 202 5.22 17.42 -5.81
C LEU A 202 5.56 18.91 -5.57
N PRO A 203 6.48 19.30 -4.67
CA PRO A 203 6.86 20.70 -4.50
C PRO A 203 7.48 21.31 -5.75
N LEU A 204 8.13 20.52 -6.60
CA LEU A 204 8.70 21.00 -7.87
C LEU A 204 7.63 21.25 -8.91
N LEU A 205 6.55 20.48 -8.88
CA LEU A 205 5.41 20.62 -9.78
C LEU A 205 4.39 21.64 -9.28
N ALA A 206 4.37 21.90 -7.97
CA ALA A 206 3.38 22.74 -7.30
C ALA A 206 3.15 24.10 -7.99
N PRO A 207 4.19 24.89 -8.38
CA PRO A 207 3.97 26.18 -9.03
C PRO A 207 3.20 26.08 -10.36
N GLY A 208 3.26 24.92 -11.03
CA GLY A 208 2.58 24.71 -12.31
C GLY A 208 1.20 24.08 -12.20
N ILE A 209 0.90 23.39 -11.09
CA ILE A 209 -0.32 22.59 -10.96
C ILE A 209 -1.28 23.06 -9.88
N ILE A 210 -0.77 23.75 -8.83
CA ILE A 210 -1.60 24.22 -7.72
C ILE A 210 -2.38 25.47 -8.15
N ASN A 211 -3.63 25.52 -7.74
CA ASN A 211 -4.45 26.72 -7.90
C ASN A 211 -3.99 27.78 -6.90
N SER A 212 -3.29 28.81 -7.37
CA SER A 212 -2.77 29.91 -6.54
C SER A 212 -3.87 30.76 -5.87
N SER A 213 -5.14 30.59 -6.30
CA SER A 213 -6.30 31.24 -5.69
C SER A 213 -6.90 30.44 -4.52
N SER A 214 -6.47 29.20 -4.32
CA SER A 214 -6.86 28.38 -3.18
C SER A 214 -5.96 28.71 -1.99
N GLU A 215 -6.45 29.52 -1.05
CA GLU A 215 -5.80 29.64 0.27
C GLU A 215 -5.68 28.25 0.88
N ALA A 216 -4.47 27.87 1.23
CA ALA A 216 -4.22 26.61 1.93
C ALA A 216 -5.17 26.47 3.13
N PRO A 217 -5.78 25.29 3.38
CA PRO A 217 -6.62 25.11 4.54
C PRO A 217 -5.82 25.51 5.77
N LYS A 218 -6.33 26.52 6.51
CA LYS A 218 -5.70 27.02 7.73
C LYS A 218 -5.48 25.83 8.64
N SER A 219 -4.23 25.37 8.76
CA SER A 219 -3.84 24.35 9.70
C SER A 219 -4.46 24.69 11.05
N ALA A 220 -5.28 23.80 11.59
CA ALA A 220 -5.88 23.92 12.90
C ALA A 220 -4.75 24.15 13.91
N ARG A 221 -4.60 25.39 14.35
CA ARG A 221 -3.70 25.69 15.48
C ARG A 221 -4.16 24.87 16.67
N PRO A 222 -3.30 24.13 17.35
CA PRO A 222 -3.68 23.51 18.61
C PRO A 222 -4.11 24.62 19.57
N ARG A 223 -5.31 24.51 20.10
CA ARG A 223 -5.82 25.40 21.14
C ARG A 223 -4.90 25.31 22.34
N SER A 224 -4.10 26.34 22.57
CA SER A 224 -3.38 26.53 23.80
C SER A 224 -4.41 26.74 24.91
N SER A 225 -4.62 25.73 25.75
CA SER A 225 -5.34 25.87 27.00
C SER A 225 -4.52 26.80 27.89
N GLY A 226 -5.07 27.98 28.09
CA GLY A 226 -4.54 28.93 29.05
C GLY A 226 -4.80 28.47 30.48
N SER A 227 -3.81 28.59 31.30
CA SER A 227 -3.98 28.87 32.73
C SER A 227 -2.73 29.58 33.23
N SER A 228 -2.89 30.85 33.55
CA SER A 228 -2.08 31.68 34.46
C SER A 228 -2.63 31.45 35.89
N PRO A 229 -2.04 31.90 37.01
CA PRO A 229 -0.98 32.90 37.15
C PRO A 229 0.07 32.67 38.26
N ALA A 230 1.13 33.51 38.18
CA ALA A 230 1.86 34.20 39.27
C ALA A 230 2.39 33.42 40.48
N THR A 231 3.71 33.48 40.69
CA THR A 231 4.26 33.97 41.97
C THR A 231 5.69 34.50 41.78
N ARG A 232 5.88 35.66 42.33
CA ARG A 232 7.02 36.57 42.40
C ARG A 232 8.01 36.11 43.47
N ALA A 233 9.32 36.14 43.22
CA ALA A 233 10.41 36.51 44.17
C ALA A 233 11.76 36.42 43.47
N ARG A 234 12.36 37.55 43.19
CA ARG A 234 13.47 38.27 43.90
C ARG A 234 14.78 37.44 44.03
N SER A 235 15.79 37.88 43.36
CA SER A 235 17.07 38.43 43.85
C SER A 235 18.26 38.01 42.95
N ALA A 236 18.91 38.99 42.39
CA ALA A 236 20.26 38.94 41.84
C ALA A 236 21.26 39.18 43.01
N PRO A 237 22.61 39.31 42.87
CA PRO A 237 23.50 39.15 41.69
C PRO A 237 24.81 38.43 42.00
N GLY A 238 25.68 38.25 41.02
CA GLY A 238 27.09 37.89 41.25
C GLY A 238 27.83 37.42 40.00
N ALA A 239 28.58 38.31 39.38
CA ALA A 239 29.64 38.00 38.41
C ALA A 239 31.01 38.20 39.11
N PRO A 240 32.14 38.13 38.42
CA PRO A 240 32.88 37.09 37.64
C PRO A 240 34.24 36.80 38.28
N PRO A 241 35.44 36.59 37.69
CA PRO A 241 35.88 36.22 36.35
C PRO A 241 37.08 35.18 36.30
N SER A 242 37.52 34.91 35.01
CA SER A 242 38.91 34.57 34.60
C SER A 242 39.47 33.19 35.00
N THR A 243 40.24 32.47 34.23
CA THR A 243 41.43 32.73 33.41
C THR A 243 41.82 31.47 32.66
N SER A 244 42.23 31.64 31.41
CA SER A 244 43.49 31.15 30.81
C SER A 244 43.92 29.68 31.00
N GLY A 245 44.27 29.08 29.88
CA GLY A 245 45.11 27.88 29.88
C GLY A 245 45.37 27.36 28.46
N ARG A 246 46.42 27.87 27.88
CA ARG A 246 47.12 27.40 26.66
C ARG A 246 47.69 25.98 26.83
N GLY A 247 47.85 25.29 25.72
CA GLY A 247 48.78 24.15 25.55
C GLY A 247 48.35 23.31 24.37
N ARG A 248 48.78 23.52 23.11
CA ARG A 248 50.00 22.99 22.43
C ARG A 248 50.30 21.55 22.85
N THR A 249 50.28 20.56 21.99
CA THR A 249 51.21 20.17 20.91
C THR A 249 50.91 18.74 20.43
N ARG A 250 51.04 18.55 19.13
CA ARG A 250 51.68 17.46 18.40
C ARG A 250 51.45 15.98 18.79
N GLY A 251 51.17 15.25 17.75
CA GLY A 251 51.23 13.81 17.54
C GLY A 251 50.50 13.48 16.26
#